data_b7621e21da30d30295895a38ae38a39d
#
_entry.id   b7621e21da30d30295895a38ae38a39d
#
_cell.length_a   1.000
_cell.length_b   1.000
_cell.length_c   1.000
_cell.angle_alpha   90.00
_cell.angle_beta   90.00
_cell.angle_gamma   90.00
#
_symmetry.space_group_name_H-M   'P 1'
#
loop_
_entity.id
_entity.type
_entity.pdbx_description
1 polymer ?
#
loop_
_entity_poly.entity_id
_entity_poly.type
_entity_poly.pdbx_seq_one_letter_code
_entity_poly.pdbx_strand_id
1 'polypeptide(L)'
;IIIAKVPDACWATIALSLFAGVISALVDNVATVLMVAPVALAVAKRAKMSPVSMIIAIAVSSNLQGAATLVGDTTSILLGGYAGMNFLDFFVYQGKPSIFFAVELGAVLSLVILYFLFRNEKGTLPETEKTVVTDYVPTVLIVGMIALLVVASFIPNTPDITNGTICVTLFVIGGIYNSVRKKSLDGIVN
;
A
#
# COMPACT_ATOMS: atom_id res chain seq x y z
N ILE A 1 8.52 -2.00 13.06
CA ILE A 1 9.63 -2.92 12.70
C ILE A 1 10.53 -2.28 11.64
N ILE A 2 10.00 -1.69 10.57
CA ILE A 2 10.77 -1.08 9.46
C ILE A 2 11.61 0.10 9.97
N ILE A 3 11.03 0.98 10.76
CA ILE A 3 11.67 2.23 11.24
C ILE A 3 12.68 1.98 12.37
N ALA A 4 12.55 0.89 13.13
CA ALA A 4 13.42 0.59 14.29
C ALA A 4 14.89 0.30 13.93
N LYS A 5 15.21 0.10 12.66
CA LYS A 5 16.58 -0.19 12.16
C LYS A 5 17.14 0.92 11.27
N VAL A 6 16.45 2.05 11.17
CA VAL A 6 16.80 3.11 10.23
C VAL A 6 17.59 4.19 10.96
N PRO A 7 18.85 4.46 10.56
CA PRO A 7 19.73 5.36 11.30
C PRO A 7 19.36 6.84 11.17
N ASP A 8 18.82 7.25 10.03
CA ASP A 8 18.61 8.65 9.65
C ASP A 8 17.22 8.95 9.12
N ALA A 9 16.79 10.21 9.21
CA ALA A 9 15.51 10.70 8.69
C ALA A 9 15.36 10.49 7.17
N CYS A 10 16.45 10.56 6.41
CA CYS A 10 16.48 10.27 4.98
C CYS A 10 16.01 8.83 4.70
N TRP A 11 16.64 7.86 5.35
CA TRP A 11 16.29 6.45 5.17
C TRP A 11 14.89 6.12 5.71
N ALA A 12 14.44 6.83 6.76
CA ALA A 12 13.06 6.68 7.25
C ALA A 12 12.05 7.16 6.21
N THR A 13 12.31 8.29 5.56
CA THR A 13 11.45 8.80 4.48
C THR A 13 11.39 7.81 3.31
N ILE A 14 12.54 7.30 2.87
CA ILE A 14 12.64 6.32 1.78
C ILE A 14 11.90 5.03 2.14
N ALA A 15 12.13 4.51 3.35
CA ALA A 15 11.50 3.28 3.82
C ALA A 15 9.97 3.42 3.94
N LEU A 16 9.48 4.56 4.45
CA LEU A 16 8.03 4.84 4.53
C LEU A 16 7.42 5.03 3.14
N SER A 17 8.12 5.71 2.22
CA SER A 17 7.67 5.92 0.84
C SER A 17 7.60 4.59 0.09
N LEU A 18 8.63 3.75 0.21
CA LEU A 18 8.62 2.41 -0.37
C LEU A 18 7.51 1.54 0.21
N PHE A 19 7.36 1.54 1.53
CA PHE A 19 6.30 0.79 2.21
C PHE A 19 4.90 1.24 1.76
N ALA A 20 4.66 2.56 1.73
CA ALA A 20 3.40 3.12 1.27
C ALA A 20 3.13 2.77 -0.21
N GLY A 21 4.14 2.84 -1.06
CA GLY A 21 4.01 2.45 -2.46
C GLY A 21 3.62 0.99 -2.63
N VAL A 22 4.35 0.07 -1.99
CA VAL A 22 4.05 -1.38 -2.06
C VAL A 22 2.63 -1.70 -1.56
N ILE A 23 2.20 -1.06 -0.48
CA ILE A 23 0.82 -1.22 0.01
C ILE A 23 -0.17 -0.64 -1.00
N SER A 24 0.12 0.53 -1.57
CA SER A 24 -0.76 1.22 -2.52
C SER A 24 -0.93 0.47 -3.84
N ALA A 25 0.01 -0.38 -4.22
CA ALA A 25 -0.19 -1.27 -5.36
C ALA A 25 -1.38 -2.24 -5.19
N LEU A 26 -1.86 -2.43 -3.95
CA LEU A 26 -2.92 -3.39 -3.60
C LEU A 26 -4.10 -2.73 -2.87
N VAL A 27 -3.91 -1.52 -2.36
CA VAL A 27 -4.89 -0.76 -1.58
C VAL A 27 -4.92 0.66 -2.13
N ASP A 28 -6.09 1.27 -2.15
CA ASP A 28 -6.28 2.65 -2.61
C ASP A 28 -5.22 3.61 -2.04
N ASN A 29 -4.68 4.47 -2.90
CA ASN A 29 -3.59 5.39 -2.59
C ASN A 29 -3.96 6.40 -1.49
N VAL A 30 -5.19 6.90 -1.46
CA VAL A 30 -5.66 7.85 -0.43
C VAL A 30 -5.72 7.16 0.93
N ALA A 31 -6.30 5.96 0.97
CA ALA A 31 -6.36 5.17 2.20
C ALA A 31 -4.96 4.83 2.72
N THR A 32 -4.03 4.48 1.83
CA THR A 32 -2.64 4.20 2.16
C THR A 32 -1.94 5.41 2.76
N VAL A 33 -2.07 6.59 2.15
CA VAL A 33 -1.48 7.84 2.66
C VAL A 33 -2.06 8.19 4.03
N LEU A 34 -3.39 8.12 4.21
CA LEU A 34 -4.04 8.40 5.49
C LEU A 34 -3.58 7.45 6.60
N MET A 35 -3.31 6.18 6.27
CA MET A 35 -2.81 5.18 7.22
C MET A 35 -1.35 5.42 7.62
N VAL A 36 -0.51 5.84 6.67
CA VAL A 36 0.93 6.04 6.89
C VAL A 36 1.25 7.44 7.43
N ALA A 37 0.43 8.45 7.16
CA ALA A 37 0.66 9.83 7.57
C ALA A 37 0.87 10.01 9.09
N PRO A 38 0.10 9.39 10.00
CA PRO A 38 0.35 9.50 11.45
C PRO A 38 1.74 8.98 11.85
N VAL A 39 2.22 7.93 11.18
CA VAL A 39 3.56 7.37 11.41
C VAL A 39 4.63 8.35 10.92
N ALA A 40 4.43 8.93 9.73
CA ALA A 40 5.31 9.95 9.16
C ALA A 40 5.40 11.19 10.08
N LEU A 41 4.26 11.66 10.60
CA LEU A 41 4.22 12.77 11.56
C LEU A 41 5.00 12.46 12.84
N ALA A 42 4.85 11.25 13.39
CA ALA A 42 5.56 10.83 14.60
C ALA A 42 7.08 10.75 14.35
N VAL A 43 7.50 10.24 13.19
CA VAL A 43 8.91 10.17 12.77
C VAL A 43 9.49 11.57 12.58
N ALA A 44 8.82 12.44 11.83
CA ALA A 44 9.25 13.80 11.55
C ALA A 44 9.41 14.61 12.86
N LYS A 45 8.46 14.48 13.80
CA LYS A 45 8.54 15.12 15.13
C LYS A 45 9.76 14.65 15.92
N ARG A 46 10.08 13.34 15.89
CA ARG A 46 11.25 12.78 16.58
C ARG A 46 12.57 13.22 15.92
N ALA A 47 12.60 13.28 14.61
CA ALA A 47 13.75 13.74 13.82
C ALA A 47 13.92 15.27 13.83
N LYS A 48 12.98 16.02 14.45
CA LYS A 48 12.94 17.51 14.47
C LYS A 48 13.00 18.11 13.06
N MET A 49 12.34 17.45 12.09
CA MET A 49 12.25 17.90 10.69
C MET A 49 10.80 18.26 10.32
N SER A 50 10.63 18.96 9.19
CA SER A 50 9.31 19.25 8.65
C SER A 50 8.61 17.97 8.19
N PRO A 51 7.38 17.67 8.63
CA PRO A 51 6.65 16.50 8.16
C PRO A 51 6.15 16.64 6.72
N VAL A 52 6.07 17.85 6.19
CA VAL A 52 5.47 18.15 4.88
C VAL A 52 6.20 17.40 3.77
N SER A 53 7.52 17.50 3.72
CA SER A 53 8.32 16.85 2.69
C SER A 53 8.21 15.32 2.74
N MET A 54 8.19 14.75 3.95
CA MET A 54 8.01 13.31 4.15
C MET A 54 6.63 12.82 3.69
N ILE A 55 5.57 13.57 4.02
CA ILE A 55 4.19 13.24 3.61
C ILE A 55 4.04 13.36 2.09
N ILE A 56 4.64 14.39 1.47
CA ILE A 56 4.63 14.53 0.01
C ILE A 56 5.35 13.35 -0.66
N ALA A 57 6.51 12.93 -0.15
CA ALA A 57 7.24 11.78 -0.68
C ALA A 57 6.41 10.49 -0.60
N ILE A 58 5.73 10.26 0.53
CA ILE A 58 4.82 9.12 0.73
C ILE A 58 3.65 9.18 -0.26
N ALA A 59 3.01 10.35 -0.41
CA ALA A 59 1.88 10.53 -1.31
C ALA A 59 2.26 10.31 -2.78
N VAL A 60 3.41 10.84 -3.22
CA VAL A 60 3.92 10.63 -4.58
C VAL A 60 4.23 9.16 -4.84
N SER A 61 4.90 8.48 -3.91
CA SER A 61 5.21 7.05 -4.04
C SER A 61 3.96 6.17 -4.04
N SER A 62 2.98 6.51 -3.19
CA SER A 62 1.69 5.82 -3.13
C SER A 62 0.91 5.97 -4.44
N ASN A 63 0.77 7.19 -4.96
CA ASN A 63 0.11 7.44 -6.25
C ASN A 63 0.79 6.72 -7.41
N LEU A 64 2.13 6.76 -7.45
CA LEU A 64 2.89 6.13 -8.53
C LEU A 64 2.67 4.61 -8.53
N GLN A 65 2.86 3.95 -7.39
CA GLN A 65 2.74 2.50 -7.30
C GLN A 65 1.29 2.00 -7.27
N GLY A 66 0.33 2.86 -6.91
CA GLY A 66 -1.10 2.55 -7.03
C GLY A 66 -1.50 2.14 -8.46
N ALA A 67 -0.85 2.70 -9.47
CA ALA A 67 -1.08 2.35 -10.87
C ALA A 67 -0.46 1.00 -11.31
N ALA A 68 0.31 0.31 -10.45
CA ALA A 68 1.02 -0.91 -10.80
C ALA A 68 0.10 -2.12 -11.00
N THR A 69 -1.04 -2.17 -10.31
CA THR A 69 -1.98 -3.29 -10.39
C THR A 69 -3.40 -2.84 -10.69
N LEU A 70 -4.26 -3.80 -11.06
CA LEU A 70 -5.67 -3.54 -11.36
C LEU A 70 -6.43 -2.89 -10.20
N VAL A 71 -6.06 -3.17 -8.94
CA VAL A 71 -6.84 -2.79 -7.75
C VAL A 71 -6.22 -1.66 -6.92
N GLY A 72 -5.02 -1.22 -7.26
CA GLY A 72 -4.30 -0.23 -6.47
C GLY A 72 -4.82 1.22 -6.65
N ASP A 73 -5.37 1.55 -7.81
CA ASP A 73 -5.91 2.89 -8.09
C ASP A 73 -7.16 2.82 -8.99
N THR A 74 -8.04 3.81 -8.85
CA THR A 74 -9.24 3.96 -9.67
C THR A 74 -8.93 4.09 -11.17
N THR A 75 -7.83 4.71 -11.54
CA THR A 75 -7.37 4.81 -12.94
C THR A 75 -7.05 3.46 -13.54
N SER A 76 -6.44 2.57 -12.77
CA SER A 76 -6.13 1.20 -13.18
C SER A 76 -7.39 0.34 -13.32
N ILE A 77 -8.36 0.52 -12.41
CA ILE A 77 -9.67 -0.14 -12.49
C ILE A 77 -10.42 0.28 -13.76
N LEU A 78 -10.43 1.58 -14.07
CA LEU A 78 -11.07 2.11 -15.28
C LEU A 78 -10.38 1.60 -16.55
N LEU A 79 -9.05 1.59 -16.58
CA LEU A 79 -8.29 1.04 -17.70
C LEU A 79 -8.57 -0.44 -17.90
N GLY A 80 -8.56 -1.22 -16.81
CA GLY A 80 -8.85 -2.65 -16.84
C GLY A 80 -10.25 -2.93 -17.39
N GLY A 81 -11.26 -2.19 -16.94
CA GLY A 81 -12.62 -2.31 -17.43
C GLY A 81 -12.78 -1.91 -18.89
N TYR A 82 -12.13 -0.83 -19.34
CA TYR A 82 -12.19 -0.36 -20.73
C TYR A 82 -11.44 -1.31 -21.69
N ALA A 83 -10.26 -1.79 -21.30
CA ALA A 83 -9.41 -2.64 -22.12
C ALA A 83 -9.72 -4.15 -21.98
N GLY A 84 -10.67 -4.53 -21.10
CA GLY A 84 -10.98 -5.94 -20.82
C GLY A 84 -9.81 -6.69 -20.18
N MET A 85 -8.97 -5.99 -19.40
CA MET A 85 -7.79 -6.57 -18.76
C MET A 85 -8.17 -7.18 -17.40
N ASN A 86 -7.63 -8.36 -17.13
CA ASN A 86 -7.70 -8.99 -15.80
C ASN A 86 -6.51 -8.60 -14.92
N PHE A 87 -6.47 -9.09 -13.67
CA PHE A 87 -5.40 -8.76 -12.73
C PHE A 87 -4.01 -9.16 -13.23
N LEU A 88 -3.87 -10.31 -13.87
CA LEU A 88 -2.57 -10.78 -14.39
C LEU A 88 -2.12 -10.03 -15.64
N ASP A 89 -3.03 -9.43 -16.40
CA ASP A 89 -2.69 -8.64 -17.57
C ASP A 89 -1.89 -7.37 -17.22
N PHE A 90 -1.97 -6.90 -15.98
CA PHE A 90 -1.11 -5.82 -15.50
C PHE A 90 0.37 -6.25 -15.40
N PHE A 91 0.64 -7.54 -15.23
CA PHE A 91 2.00 -8.09 -15.22
C PHE A 91 2.45 -8.52 -16.61
N VAL A 92 1.62 -9.30 -17.31
CA VAL A 92 1.94 -9.82 -18.65
C VAL A 92 0.73 -9.66 -19.53
N TYR A 93 0.83 -8.80 -20.55
CA TYR A 93 -0.23 -8.56 -21.53
C TYR A 93 0.24 -8.97 -22.92
N GLN A 94 -0.52 -9.85 -23.58
CA GLN A 94 -0.19 -10.39 -24.91
C GLN A 94 1.25 -10.96 -25.02
N GLY A 95 1.72 -11.61 -23.94
CA GLY A 95 3.07 -12.22 -23.89
C GLY A 95 4.22 -11.22 -23.69
N LYS A 96 3.92 -9.96 -23.35
CA LYS A 96 4.91 -8.89 -23.09
C LYS A 96 4.80 -8.38 -21.67
N PRO A 97 5.93 -7.90 -21.06
CA PRO A 97 5.87 -7.16 -19.80
C PRO A 97 4.90 -5.98 -19.92
N SER A 98 4.02 -5.81 -18.94
CA SER A 98 2.95 -4.84 -18.95
C SER A 98 3.20 -3.69 -17.96
N ILE A 99 2.16 -2.97 -17.61
CA ILE A 99 2.14 -1.72 -16.83
C ILE A 99 2.92 -1.85 -15.52
N PHE A 100 2.78 -2.98 -14.81
CA PHE A 100 3.48 -3.25 -13.56
C PHE A 100 4.97 -2.93 -13.65
N PHE A 101 5.67 -3.48 -14.64
CA PHE A 101 7.12 -3.28 -14.76
C PHE A 101 7.51 -1.84 -15.09
N ALA A 102 6.69 -1.13 -15.89
CA ALA A 102 6.94 0.27 -16.19
C ALA A 102 6.76 1.15 -14.93
N VAL A 103 5.73 0.88 -14.13
CA VAL A 103 5.48 1.59 -12.88
C VAL A 103 6.58 1.28 -11.85
N GLU A 104 6.99 0.02 -11.69
CA GLU A 104 8.07 -0.35 -10.76
C GLU A 104 9.42 0.26 -11.15
N LEU A 105 9.72 0.36 -12.45
CA LEU A 105 10.90 1.10 -12.90
C LEU A 105 10.82 2.58 -12.49
N GLY A 106 9.66 3.22 -12.67
CA GLY A 106 9.40 4.58 -12.21
C GLY A 106 9.53 4.71 -10.68
N ALA A 107 9.04 3.70 -9.93
CA ALA A 107 9.15 3.67 -8.48
C ALA A 107 10.62 3.62 -8.02
N VAL A 108 11.44 2.76 -8.62
CA VAL A 108 12.88 2.70 -8.32
C VAL A 108 13.56 4.04 -8.62
N LEU A 109 13.26 4.65 -9.77
CA LEU A 109 13.80 5.97 -10.12
C LEU A 109 13.35 7.05 -9.13
N SER A 110 12.10 7.03 -8.69
CA SER A 110 11.59 7.97 -7.70
C SER A 110 12.30 7.84 -6.36
N LEU A 111 12.60 6.61 -5.90
CA LEU A 111 13.38 6.38 -4.66
C LEU A 111 14.80 6.92 -4.78
N VAL A 112 15.42 6.81 -5.95
CA VAL A 112 16.75 7.42 -6.20
C VAL A 112 16.66 8.94 -6.10
N ILE A 113 15.65 9.56 -6.69
CA ILE A 113 15.41 11.00 -6.59
C ILE A 113 15.17 11.41 -5.13
N LEU A 114 14.34 10.68 -4.40
CA LEU A 114 14.09 10.93 -2.98
C LEU A 114 15.37 10.83 -2.15
N TYR A 115 16.24 9.85 -2.43
CA TYR A 115 17.54 9.75 -1.77
C TYR A 115 18.39 11.01 -1.97
N PHE A 116 18.52 11.51 -3.19
CA PHE A 116 19.29 12.74 -3.46
C PHE A 116 18.66 13.96 -2.81
N LEU A 117 17.33 14.03 -2.75
CA LEU A 117 16.59 15.14 -2.16
C LEU A 117 16.75 15.18 -0.63
N PHE A 118 16.68 14.02 0.03
CA PHE A 118 16.69 13.91 1.49
C PHE A 118 18.04 13.55 2.10
N ARG A 119 19.09 13.30 1.31
CA ARG A 119 20.42 12.88 1.82
C ARG A 119 21.05 13.84 2.83
N ASN A 120 20.66 15.11 2.81
CA ASN A 120 21.16 16.14 3.73
C ASN A 120 20.33 16.24 5.02
N GLU A 121 19.20 15.57 5.13
CA GLU A 121 18.33 15.54 6.31
C GLU A 121 18.90 14.54 7.35
N LYS A 122 19.78 15.05 8.22
CA LYS A 122 20.52 14.25 9.23
C LYS A 122 19.80 14.17 10.59
N GLY A 123 18.48 14.12 10.62
CA GLY A 123 17.74 13.91 11.87
C GLY A 123 18.02 12.50 12.41
N THR A 124 18.66 12.40 13.60
CA THR A 124 18.84 11.10 14.28
C THR A 124 17.53 10.63 14.88
N LEU A 125 17.16 9.39 14.60
CA LEU A 125 15.97 8.78 15.16
C LEU A 125 16.34 8.02 16.44
N PRO A 126 15.76 8.37 17.62
CA PRO A 126 15.91 7.56 18.82
C PRO A 126 15.31 6.17 18.60
N GLU A 127 15.88 5.15 19.27
CA GLU A 127 15.37 3.77 19.19
C GLU A 127 13.88 3.70 19.45
N THR A 128 13.16 2.99 18.57
CA THR A 128 11.71 2.86 18.62
C THR A 128 11.35 1.59 19.37
N GLU A 129 10.42 1.65 20.32
CA GLU A 129 9.86 0.47 20.97
C GLU A 129 9.24 -0.47 19.94
N LYS A 130 9.46 -1.77 20.12
CA LYS A 130 8.91 -2.80 19.23
C LYS A 130 7.39 -2.86 19.38
N THR A 131 6.66 -2.49 18.33
CA THR A 131 5.22 -2.67 18.28
C THR A 131 4.89 -4.16 18.10
N VAL A 132 4.08 -4.71 19.00
CA VAL A 132 3.58 -6.08 18.89
C VAL A 132 2.38 -6.10 17.95
N VAL A 133 2.43 -6.95 16.92
CA VAL A 133 1.30 -7.15 16.02
C VAL A 133 0.25 -7.97 16.74
N THR A 134 -0.93 -7.40 16.98
CA THR A 134 -2.02 -8.03 17.74
C THR A 134 -3.10 -8.64 16.86
N ASP A 135 -3.11 -8.34 15.56
CA ASP A 135 -4.14 -8.81 14.62
C ASP A 135 -3.57 -9.08 13.23
N TYR A 136 -3.72 -10.32 12.79
CA TYR A 136 -3.30 -10.77 11.46
C TYR A 136 -4.45 -10.87 10.45
N VAL A 137 -5.71 -10.68 10.88
CA VAL A 137 -6.89 -10.84 10.00
C VAL A 137 -6.86 -9.87 8.81
N PRO A 138 -6.53 -8.57 8.97
CA PRO A 138 -6.40 -7.68 7.81
C PRO A 138 -5.36 -8.17 6.79
N THR A 139 -4.24 -8.71 7.26
CA THR A 139 -3.19 -9.26 6.39
C THR A 139 -3.70 -10.49 5.63
N VAL A 140 -4.42 -11.40 6.31
CA VAL A 140 -5.02 -12.58 5.69
C VAL A 140 -6.05 -12.20 4.64
N LEU A 141 -6.86 -11.17 4.90
CA LEU A 141 -7.86 -10.67 3.93
C LEU A 141 -7.21 -10.09 2.68
N ILE A 142 -6.13 -9.30 2.82
CA ILE A 142 -5.37 -8.75 1.67
C ILE A 142 -4.73 -9.88 0.87
N VAL A 143 -4.04 -10.80 1.50
CA VAL A 143 -3.41 -11.95 0.82
C VAL A 143 -4.47 -12.83 0.15
N GLY A 144 -5.60 -13.06 0.82
CA GLY A 144 -6.74 -13.78 0.26
C GLY A 144 -7.34 -13.08 -0.97
N MET A 145 -7.45 -11.75 -0.95
CA MET A 145 -7.92 -10.95 -2.08
C MET A 145 -7.01 -11.16 -3.30
N ILE A 146 -5.70 -11.01 -3.11
CA ILE A 146 -4.72 -11.20 -4.20
C ILE A 146 -4.82 -12.63 -4.78
N ALA A 147 -4.87 -13.64 -3.90
CA ALA A 147 -4.99 -15.03 -4.32
C ALA A 147 -6.26 -15.28 -5.14
N LEU A 148 -7.41 -14.74 -4.72
CA LEU A 148 -8.67 -14.87 -5.44
C LEU A 148 -8.65 -14.16 -6.79
N LEU A 149 -8.06 -12.95 -6.88
CA LEU A 149 -7.91 -12.22 -8.14
C LEU A 149 -7.01 -12.97 -9.12
N VAL A 150 -5.91 -13.54 -8.63
CA VAL A 150 -5.01 -14.37 -9.43
C VAL A 150 -5.74 -15.62 -9.93
N VAL A 151 -6.45 -16.34 -9.05
CA VAL A 151 -7.25 -17.52 -9.46
C VAL A 151 -8.32 -17.15 -10.48
N ALA A 152 -9.05 -16.04 -10.25
CA ALA A 152 -10.06 -15.57 -11.21
C ALA A 152 -9.47 -15.26 -12.59
N SER A 153 -8.23 -14.77 -12.66
CA SER A 153 -7.54 -14.48 -13.92
C SER A 153 -7.20 -15.72 -14.75
N PHE A 154 -7.16 -16.91 -14.14
CA PHE A 154 -6.95 -18.17 -14.87
C PHE A 154 -8.25 -18.79 -15.41
N ILE A 155 -9.41 -18.28 -15.02
CA ILE A 155 -10.70 -18.82 -15.47
C ILE A 155 -11.13 -18.06 -16.73
N PRO A 156 -11.23 -18.73 -17.89
CA PRO A 156 -11.67 -18.07 -19.13
C PRO A 156 -13.14 -17.65 -19.04
N ASN A 157 -13.50 -16.53 -19.65
CA ASN A 157 -14.85 -16.00 -19.73
C ASN A 157 -15.48 -15.64 -18.36
N THR A 158 -14.67 -15.20 -17.39
CA THR A 158 -15.22 -14.64 -16.15
C THR A 158 -16.02 -13.37 -16.45
N PRO A 159 -17.18 -13.15 -15.82
CA PRO A 159 -17.92 -11.90 -15.94
C PRO A 159 -17.07 -10.70 -15.48
N ASP A 160 -17.20 -9.54 -16.13
CA ASP A 160 -16.45 -8.31 -15.81
C ASP A 160 -16.61 -7.87 -14.35
N ILE A 161 -17.75 -8.22 -13.72
CA ILE A 161 -18.04 -7.90 -12.31
C ILE A 161 -17.27 -8.78 -11.31
N THR A 162 -16.57 -9.84 -11.75
CA THR A 162 -15.91 -10.83 -10.86
C THR A 162 -14.94 -10.18 -9.89
N ASN A 163 -14.06 -9.32 -10.37
CA ASN A 163 -13.07 -8.63 -9.54
C ASN A 163 -13.74 -7.75 -8.48
N GLY A 164 -14.77 -7.00 -8.86
CA GLY A 164 -15.56 -6.19 -7.94
C GLY A 164 -16.28 -7.04 -6.89
N THR A 165 -16.84 -8.18 -7.28
CA THR A 165 -17.53 -9.09 -6.36
C THR A 165 -16.58 -9.68 -5.32
N ILE A 166 -15.37 -10.07 -5.71
CA ILE A 166 -14.32 -10.55 -4.79
C ILE A 166 -14.00 -9.47 -3.75
N CYS A 167 -13.74 -8.24 -4.20
CA CYS A 167 -13.40 -7.14 -3.30
C CYS A 167 -14.52 -6.80 -2.32
N VAL A 168 -15.77 -6.70 -2.80
CA VAL A 168 -16.95 -6.40 -1.97
C VAL A 168 -17.20 -7.51 -0.95
N THR A 169 -17.08 -8.77 -1.34
CA THR A 169 -17.27 -9.91 -0.44
C THR A 169 -16.28 -9.88 0.71
N LEU A 170 -15.00 -9.69 0.41
CA LEU A 170 -13.95 -9.60 1.44
C LEU A 170 -14.07 -8.36 2.31
N PHE A 171 -14.52 -7.24 1.74
CA PHE A 171 -14.83 -6.02 2.50
C PHE A 171 -15.94 -6.27 3.52
N VAL A 172 -17.03 -6.93 3.12
CA VAL A 172 -18.16 -7.27 4.03
C VAL A 172 -17.68 -8.21 5.15
N ILE A 173 -16.89 -9.24 4.82
CA ILE A 173 -16.32 -10.17 5.80
C ILE A 173 -15.45 -9.41 6.81
N GLY A 174 -14.56 -8.56 6.33
CA GLY A 174 -13.69 -7.72 7.17
C GLY A 174 -14.47 -6.74 8.05
N GLY A 175 -15.53 -6.14 7.50
CA GLY A 175 -16.43 -5.24 8.22
C GLY A 175 -17.18 -5.94 9.36
N ILE A 176 -17.73 -7.13 9.10
CA ILE A 176 -18.41 -7.96 10.12
C ILE A 176 -17.40 -8.33 11.22
N TYR A 177 -16.22 -8.84 10.84
CA TYR A 177 -15.17 -9.19 11.80
C TYR A 177 -14.80 -8.02 12.71
N ASN A 178 -14.54 -6.84 12.12
CA ASN A 178 -14.18 -5.64 12.88
C ASN A 178 -15.31 -5.18 13.81
N SER A 179 -16.56 -5.27 13.36
CA SER A 179 -17.75 -4.90 14.17
C SER A 179 -17.93 -5.83 15.38
N VAL A 180 -17.76 -7.14 15.19
CA VAL A 180 -17.84 -8.12 16.26
C VAL A 180 -16.69 -7.91 17.27
N ARG A 181 -15.48 -7.70 16.78
CA ARG A 181 -14.31 -7.47 17.63
C ARG A 181 -14.43 -6.19 18.46
N LYS A 182 -14.90 -5.09 17.86
CA LYS A 182 -15.11 -3.83 18.56
C LYS A 182 -16.12 -3.96 19.70
N LYS A 183 -17.24 -4.64 19.47
CA LYS A 183 -18.22 -4.94 20.52
C LYS A 183 -17.65 -5.80 21.66
N SER A 184 -16.76 -6.75 21.34
CA SER A 184 -16.08 -7.57 22.35
C SER A 184 -15.10 -6.74 23.19
N LEU A 185 -14.41 -5.79 22.61
CA LEU A 185 -13.49 -4.90 23.34
C LEU A 185 -14.23 -3.90 24.23
N ASP A 186 -15.33 -3.31 23.74
CA ASP A 186 -16.19 -2.40 24.50
C ASP A 186 -16.84 -3.10 25.72
N GLY A 187 -17.10 -4.41 25.62
CA GLY A 187 -17.62 -5.24 26.73
C GLY A 187 -16.58 -5.65 27.79
N ILE A 188 -15.29 -5.45 27.51
CA ILE A 188 -14.20 -5.74 28.48
C ILE A 188 -13.77 -4.47 29.22
N VAL A 189 -14.04 -3.30 28.66
CA VAL A 189 -13.64 -1.99 29.22
C VAL A 189 -14.72 -1.37 30.14
N ASN A 190 -15.95 -1.91 30.14
CA ASN A 190 -17.04 -1.61 31.07
C ASN A 190 -17.15 -2.71 32.13
#